data_21bb3882c52426fa5d02d7e78bbc328d
#
_entry.id   21bb3882c52426fa5d02d7e78bbc328d
#
_cell.length_a   1.000
_cell.length_b   1.000
_cell.length_c   1.000
_cell.angle_alpha   90.00
_cell.angle_beta   90.00
_cell.angle_gamma   90.00
#
_symmetry.space_group_name_H-M   'P 1'
#
loop_
_entity.id
_entity.type
_entity.pdbx_description
1 polymer ?
#
loop_
_entity_poly.entity_id
_entity_poly.type
_entity_poly.pdbx_seq_one_letter_code
_entity_poly.pdbx_strand_id
1 'polypeptide(L)'
;CSEFVSQGKLSPSEGRYLLSISNHPSPMFLLGYTASLMDPAIPPALLLTSIYLPVIAVAFLSRSLYRVHVSSRFMVQKTQPCHSFDESMMDSFEVMVKIGGYIMLFSILARFIGQLAFLSPRIQALLLGVVEITTGIQAVTHTFFGLSQGLPLCFIVVFGGICGLFQTKSVLADSRLSLIHYVLWKLLHGLMSMAVFTLLAFFLQ
;
A
#
# COMPACT_ATOMS: atom_id res chain seq x y z
N CYS A 1 -13.96 -0.75 3.99
CA CYS A 1 -14.60 -0.92 2.65
C CYS A 1 -15.29 -2.27 2.55
N SER A 2 -14.57 -3.37 2.78
CA SER A 2 -15.05 -4.75 2.63
C SER A 2 -16.36 -4.98 3.38
N GLU A 3 -16.37 -4.70 4.66
CA GLU A 3 -17.51 -4.84 5.54
C GLU A 3 -18.72 -3.99 5.09
N PHE A 4 -18.52 -2.75 4.68
CA PHE A 4 -19.61 -1.90 4.20
C PHE A 4 -20.20 -2.38 2.87
N VAL A 5 -19.41 -3.02 2.03
CA VAL A 5 -19.91 -3.65 0.80
C VAL A 5 -20.69 -4.92 1.13
N SER A 6 -20.20 -5.77 2.05
CA SER A 6 -20.89 -7.00 2.47
C SER A 6 -22.21 -6.70 3.18
N GLN A 7 -22.25 -5.63 3.97
CA GLN A 7 -23.46 -5.13 4.64
C GLN A 7 -24.44 -4.37 3.70
N GLY A 8 -24.09 -4.19 2.42
CA GLY A 8 -24.93 -3.44 1.47
C GLY A 8 -24.96 -1.93 1.70
N LYS A 9 -24.09 -1.39 2.57
CA LYS A 9 -23.96 0.06 2.83
C LYS A 9 -23.28 0.82 1.70
N LEU A 10 -22.43 0.12 0.96
CA LEU A 10 -21.75 0.62 -0.23
C LEU A 10 -22.06 -0.27 -1.42
N SER A 11 -22.23 0.34 -2.57
CA SER A 11 -22.31 -0.39 -3.83
C SER A 11 -20.93 -1.03 -4.17
N PRO A 12 -20.88 -2.10 -4.95
CA PRO A 12 -19.60 -2.68 -5.38
C PRO A 12 -18.70 -1.70 -6.15
N SER A 13 -19.26 -0.73 -6.86
CA SER A 13 -18.51 0.32 -7.56
C SER A 13 -17.88 1.32 -6.59
N GLU A 14 -18.61 1.76 -5.56
CA GLU A 14 -18.09 2.61 -4.49
C GLU A 14 -17.00 1.88 -3.69
N GLY A 15 -17.22 0.59 -3.39
CA GLY A 15 -16.22 -0.24 -2.71
C GLY A 15 -14.91 -0.36 -3.52
N ARG A 16 -14.98 -0.56 -4.84
CA ARG A 16 -13.80 -0.60 -5.72
C ARG A 16 -13.08 0.74 -5.76
N TYR A 17 -13.83 1.84 -5.86
CA TYR A 17 -13.28 3.20 -5.81
C TYR A 17 -12.53 3.44 -4.49
N LEU A 18 -13.18 3.20 -3.36
CA LEU A 18 -12.56 3.39 -2.05
C LEU A 18 -11.33 2.49 -1.85
N LEU A 19 -11.38 1.26 -2.35
CA LEU A 19 -10.24 0.34 -2.29
C LEU A 19 -9.04 0.85 -3.11
N SER A 20 -9.28 1.51 -4.26
CA SER A 20 -8.21 2.06 -5.09
C SER A 20 -7.43 3.21 -4.43
N ILE A 21 -8.08 3.96 -3.53
CA ILE A 21 -7.50 5.12 -2.83
C ILE A 21 -7.20 4.83 -1.35
N SER A 22 -7.36 3.59 -0.91
CA SER A 22 -7.08 3.20 0.47
C SER A 22 -5.75 2.45 0.61
N ASN A 23 -5.39 2.13 1.85
CA ASN A 23 -4.22 1.34 2.18
C ASN A 23 -2.89 1.96 1.71
N HIS A 24 -2.72 3.25 1.97
CA HIS A 24 -1.45 3.96 1.79
C HIS A 24 -0.60 3.86 3.07
N PRO A 25 0.74 3.88 2.93
CA PRO A 25 1.61 3.97 4.10
C PRO A 25 1.30 5.22 4.89
N SER A 26 1.33 5.13 6.23
CA SER A 26 1.07 6.30 7.07
C SER A 26 2.22 7.32 6.99
N PRO A 27 1.94 8.63 7.17
CA PRO A 27 3.00 9.64 7.27
C PRO A 27 4.01 9.31 8.38
N MET A 28 3.54 8.72 9.48
CA MET A 28 4.41 8.30 10.58
C MET A 28 5.40 7.20 10.14
N PHE A 29 4.97 6.22 9.34
CA PHE A 29 5.85 5.20 8.78
C PHE A 29 6.88 5.81 7.82
N LEU A 30 6.47 6.76 7.00
CA LEU A 30 7.37 7.43 6.05
C LEU A 30 8.41 8.28 6.75
N LEU A 31 8.01 9.08 7.73
CA LEU A 31 8.91 9.99 8.45
C LEU A 31 9.72 9.26 9.53
N GLY A 32 9.09 8.34 10.27
CA GLY A 32 9.74 7.67 11.39
C GLY A 32 10.62 6.51 10.97
N TYR A 33 10.25 5.76 9.93
CA TYR A 33 11.00 4.58 9.50
C TYR A 33 11.74 4.83 8.17
N THR A 34 11.03 5.17 7.10
CA THR A 34 11.66 5.28 5.77
C THR A 34 12.67 6.43 5.73
N ALA A 35 12.30 7.61 6.20
CA ALA A 35 13.18 8.77 6.18
C ALA A 35 14.40 8.63 7.11
N SER A 36 14.30 7.86 8.21
CA SER A 36 15.43 7.63 9.11
C SER A 36 16.52 6.72 8.50
N LEU A 37 16.18 5.93 7.50
CA LEU A 37 17.10 5.04 6.79
C LEU A 37 17.58 5.62 5.44
N MET A 38 16.85 6.60 4.92
CA MET A 38 17.05 7.18 3.61
C MET A 38 18.30 8.06 3.56
N ASP A 39 18.89 8.17 2.37
CA ASP A 39 20.02 9.06 2.12
C ASP A 39 19.62 10.52 2.44
N PRO A 40 20.44 11.25 3.23
CA PRO A 40 20.18 12.67 3.58
C PRO A 40 20.04 13.60 2.37
N ALA A 41 20.54 13.20 1.20
CA ALA A 41 20.35 13.95 -0.05
C ALA A 41 18.91 14.00 -0.53
N ILE A 42 18.02 13.17 0.03
CA ILE A 42 16.59 13.14 -0.32
C ILE A 42 15.81 13.84 0.82
N PRO A 43 15.26 15.02 0.60
CA PRO A 43 14.41 15.66 1.61
C PRO A 43 13.17 14.80 1.90
N PRO A 44 12.79 14.57 3.16
CA PRO A 44 11.57 13.81 3.50
C PRO A 44 10.31 14.38 2.85
N ALA A 45 10.23 15.70 2.66
CA ALA A 45 9.13 16.35 1.96
C ALA A 45 9.02 15.91 0.49
N LEU A 46 10.15 15.66 -0.19
CA LEU A 46 10.17 15.17 -1.55
C LEU A 46 9.55 13.77 -1.63
N LEU A 47 9.92 12.87 -0.71
CA LEU A 47 9.34 11.53 -0.63
C LEU A 47 7.83 11.58 -0.36
N LEU A 48 7.40 12.36 0.65
CA LEU A 48 5.98 12.52 1.00
C LEU A 48 5.17 13.04 -0.18
N THR A 49 5.62 14.12 -0.81
CA THR A 49 4.92 14.72 -1.94
C THR A 49 4.83 13.75 -3.10
N SER A 50 5.92 13.01 -3.40
CA SER A 50 5.95 12.02 -4.48
C SER A 50 5.00 10.85 -4.25
N ILE A 51 4.71 10.50 -3.00
CA ILE A 51 3.81 9.39 -2.66
C ILE A 51 2.35 9.86 -2.61
N TYR A 52 2.07 11.02 -1.97
CA TYR A 52 0.68 11.42 -1.73
C TYR A 52 0.06 12.23 -2.87
N LEU A 53 0.84 13.03 -3.61
CA LEU A 53 0.30 13.82 -4.72
C LEU A 53 -0.38 12.94 -5.79
N PRO A 54 0.19 11.79 -6.22
CA PRO A 54 -0.46 10.93 -7.18
C PRO A 54 -1.77 10.31 -6.70
N VAL A 55 -2.02 10.21 -5.39
CA VAL A 55 -3.29 9.70 -4.84
C VAL A 55 -4.47 10.52 -5.35
N ILE A 56 -4.29 11.83 -5.51
CA ILE A 56 -5.32 12.73 -6.04
C ILE A 56 -5.67 12.32 -7.48
N ALA A 57 -4.67 12.09 -8.31
CA ALA A 57 -4.90 11.66 -9.69
C ALA A 57 -5.53 10.26 -9.76
N VAL A 58 -5.07 9.32 -8.93
CA VAL A 58 -5.69 7.98 -8.79
C VAL A 58 -7.15 8.12 -8.38
N ALA A 59 -7.48 9.01 -7.44
CA ALA A 59 -8.85 9.25 -7.00
C ALA A 59 -9.75 9.75 -8.14
N PHE A 60 -9.28 10.69 -8.95
CA PHE A 60 -10.03 11.17 -10.10
C PHE A 60 -10.22 10.10 -11.19
N LEU A 61 -9.14 9.39 -11.53
CA LEU A 61 -9.16 8.33 -12.54
C LEU A 61 -10.07 7.17 -12.12
N SER A 62 -9.94 6.69 -10.88
CA SER A 62 -10.75 5.57 -10.38
C SER A 62 -12.22 5.95 -10.25
N ARG A 63 -12.52 7.19 -9.80
CA ARG A 63 -13.90 7.70 -9.75
C ARG A 63 -14.55 7.71 -11.13
N SER A 64 -13.83 8.19 -12.15
CA SER A 64 -14.29 8.21 -13.53
C SER A 64 -14.51 6.79 -14.07
N LEU A 65 -13.54 5.89 -13.85
CA LEU A 65 -13.58 4.51 -14.35
C LEU A 65 -14.75 3.71 -13.74
N TYR A 66 -14.96 3.82 -12.44
CA TYR A 66 -16.03 3.11 -11.75
C TYR A 66 -17.38 3.83 -11.81
N ARG A 67 -17.45 4.99 -12.47
CA ARG A 67 -18.66 5.81 -12.63
C ARG A 67 -19.39 6.03 -11.31
N VAL A 68 -18.61 6.35 -10.26
CA VAL A 68 -19.17 6.57 -8.94
C VAL A 68 -19.97 7.88 -8.94
N HIS A 69 -21.29 7.74 -8.94
CA HIS A 69 -22.20 8.85 -8.71
C HIS A 69 -22.50 8.90 -7.21
N VAL A 70 -22.35 10.06 -6.61
CA VAL A 70 -22.77 10.28 -5.22
C VAL A 70 -24.30 10.20 -5.21
N SER A 71 -24.81 9.00 -5.05
CA SER A 71 -26.23 8.79 -4.86
C SER A 71 -26.53 8.97 -3.36
N SER A 72 -27.28 10.01 -3.06
CA SER A 72 -27.79 10.28 -1.70
C SER A 72 -28.90 9.29 -1.26
N ARG A 73 -28.91 8.08 -1.81
CA ARG A 73 -29.75 7.02 -1.32
C ARG A 73 -29.13 6.45 -0.03
N PHE A 74 -29.46 7.07 1.07
CA PHE A 74 -29.46 6.38 2.35
C PHE A 74 -30.43 5.20 2.22
N MET A 75 -29.94 4.04 1.83
CA MET A 75 -30.70 2.82 1.93
C MET A 75 -30.98 2.61 3.41
N VAL A 76 -32.26 2.70 3.78
CA VAL A 76 -32.72 2.33 5.12
C VAL A 76 -32.31 0.87 5.34
N GLN A 77 -31.32 0.70 6.20
CA GLN A 77 -30.76 -0.60 6.53
C GLN A 77 -31.70 -1.44 7.36
N LYS A 78 -31.80 -2.72 7.03
CA LYS A 78 -32.11 -3.74 8.00
C LYS A 78 -31.10 -3.60 9.15
N THR A 79 -31.61 -3.28 10.34
CA THR A 79 -30.87 -3.30 11.59
C THR A 79 -30.20 -4.67 11.73
N GLN A 80 -28.92 -4.76 11.39
CA GLN A 80 -28.13 -5.92 11.82
C GLN A 80 -27.94 -5.81 13.34
N PRO A 81 -27.91 -6.95 14.05
CA PRO A 81 -27.62 -6.94 15.47
C PRO A 81 -26.31 -6.18 15.70
N CYS A 82 -26.34 -5.27 16.66
CA CYS A 82 -25.17 -4.51 17.05
C CYS A 82 -24.14 -5.51 17.56
N HIS A 83 -22.99 -5.63 16.88
CA HIS A 83 -21.88 -6.44 17.40
C HIS A 83 -21.56 -5.96 18.81
N SER A 84 -21.43 -6.91 19.72
CA SER A 84 -20.96 -6.63 21.08
C SER A 84 -19.56 -6.03 21.02
N PHE A 85 -19.20 -5.21 22.02
CA PHE A 85 -17.84 -4.69 22.14
C PHE A 85 -16.80 -5.82 22.12
N ASP A 86 -17.09 -6.92 22.82
CA ASP A 86 -16.21 -8.09 22.89
C ASP A 86 -16.05 -8.77 21.54
N GLU A 87 -17.10 -8.91 20.74
CA GLU A 87 -17.02 -9.43 19.36
C GLU A 87 -16.14 -8.53 18.49
N SER A 88 -16.35 -7.22 18.51
CA SER A 88 -15.54 -6.27 17.74
C SER A 88 -14.07 -6.27 18.16
N MET A 89 -13.80 -6.47 19.43
CA MET A 89 -12.45 -6.61 19.97
C MET A 89 -11.79 -7.92 19.48
N MET A 90 -12.51 -9.04 19.54
CA MET A 90 -12.01 -10.33 19.06
C MET A 90 -11.73 -10.31 17.56
N ASP A 91 -12.61 -9.72 16.75
CA ASP A 91 -12.40 -9.54 15.32
C ASP A 91 -11.12 -8.72 15.03
N SER A 92 -10.90 -7.66 15.84
CA SER A 92 -9.69 -6.83 15.73
C SER A 92 -8.42 -7.63 16.06
N PHE A 93 -8.45 -8.45 17.12
CA PHE A 93 -7.32 -9.34 17.47
C PHE A 93 -7.05 -10.36 16.37
N GLU A 94 -8.08 -10.98 15.81
CA GLU A 94 -7.93 -11.94 14.71
C GLU A 94 -7.24 -11.30 13.50
N VAL A 95 -7.65 -10.09 13.13
CA VAL A 95 -7.03 -9.34 12.02
C VAL A 95 -5.57 -9.02 12.35
N MET A 96 -5.26 -8.56 13.56
CA MET A 96 -3.89 -8.25 13.98
C MET A 96 -2.97 -9.49 13.95
N VAL A 97 -3.46 -10.64 14.43
CA VAL A 97 -2.72 -11.90 14.39
C VAL A 97 -2.46 -12.36 12.95
N LYS A 98 -3.45 -12.26 12.07
CA LYS A 98 -3.29 -12.56 10.63
C LYS A 98 -2.23 -11.66 9.98
N ILE A 99 -2.30 -10.35 10.22
CA ILE A 99 -1.32 -9.39 9.69
C ILE A 99 0.09 -9.71 10.20
N GLY A 100 0.25 -9.91 11.51
CA GLY A 100 1.53 -10.30 12.11
C GLY A 100 2.08 -11.61 11.55
N GLY A 101 1.22 -12.61 11.34
CA GLY A 101 1.57 -13.88 10.72
C GLY A 101 2.10 -13.71 9.28
N TYR A 102 1.45 -12.88 8.47
CA TYR A 102 1.95 -12.57 7.13
C TYR A 102 3.29 -11.85 7.16
N ILE A 103 3.47 -10.87 8.03
CA ILE A 103 4.76 -10.16 8.17
C ILE A 103 5.87 -11.16 8.51
N MET A 104 5.67 -12.04 9.49
CA MET A 104 6.65 -13.05 9.86
C MET A 104 6.97 -14.01 8.71
N LEU A 105 5.95 -14.55 8.02
CA LEU A 105 6.11 -15.46 6.89
C LEU A 105 6.91 -14.81 5.74
N PHE A 106 6.55 -13.60 5.36
CA PHE A 106 7.22 -12.90 4.26
C PHE A 106 8.60 -12.39 4.65
N SER A 107 8.86 -12.08 5.93
CA SER A 107 10.21 -11.76 6.42
C SER A 107 11.13 -12.98 6.36
N ILE A 108 10.64 -14.18 6.67
CA ILE A 108 11.39 -15.43 6.49
C ILE A 108 11.69 -15.64 5.00
N LEU A 109 10.71 -15.49 4.12
CA LEU A 109 10.90 -15.60 2.67
C LEU A 109 11.93 -14.59 2.16
N ALA A 110 11.85 -13.34 2.61
CA ALA A 110 12.81 -12.29 2.28
C ALA A 110 14.23 -12.68 2.71
N ARG A 111 14.39 -13.32 3.89
CA ARG A 111 15.69 -13.83 4.35
C ARG A 111 16.29 -14.85 3.39
N PHE A 112 15.49 -15.78 2.84
CA PHE A 112 15.97 -16.74 1.85
C PHE A 112 16.38 -16.04 0.54
N ILE A 113 15.59 -15.06 0.05
CA ILE A 113 15.94 -14.27 -1.14
C ILE A 113 17.25 -13.51 -0.91
N GLY A 114 17.47 -12.97 0.30
CA GLY A 114 18.69 -12.29 0.66
C GLY A 114 19.96 -13.17 0.63
N GLN A 115 19.82 -14.50 0.60
CA GLN A 115 20.93 -15.45 0.51
C GLN A 115 21.27 -15.87 -0.94
N LEU A 116 20.50 -15.42 -1.93
CA LEU A 116 20.71 -15.78 -3.34
C LEU A 116 21.94 -15.04 -3.92
N ALA A 117 23.12 -15.64 -3.80
CA ALA A 117 24.40 -15.05 -4.18
C ALA A 117 24.57 -14.80 -5.70
N PHE A 118 23.72 -15.40 -6.54
CA PHE A 118 23.76 -15.22 -8.00
C PHE A 118 23.08 -13.93 -8.49
N LEU A 119 22.34 -13.24 -7.62
CA LEU A 119 21.68 -11.99 -7.95
C LEU A 119 22.60 -10.80 -7.67
N SER A 120 22.58 -9.80 -8.57
CA SER A 120 23.24 -8.54 -8.26
C SER A 120 22.57 -7.85 -7.05
N PRO A 121 23.32 -7.12 -6.20
CA PRO A 121 22.75 -6.47 -5.01
C PRO A 121 21.55 -5.58 -5.32
N ARG A 122 21.56 -4.89 -6.46
CA ARG A 122 20.43 -4.02 -6.89
C ARG A 122 19.17 -4.82 -7.19
N ILE A 123 19.29 -5.92 -7.94
CA ILE A 123 18.16 -6.79 -8.27
C ILE A 123 17.61 -7.42 -6.99
N GLN A 124 18.51 -7.89 -6.13
CA GLN A 124 18.14 -8.48 -4.85
C GLN A 124 17.36 -7.48 -3.97
N ALA A 125 17.82 -6.24 -3.85
CA ALA A 125 17.14 -5.19 -3.11
C ALA A 125 15.73 -4.90 -3.64
N LEU A 126 15.58 -4.84 -4.98
CA LEU A 126 14.26 -4.65 -5.61
C LEU A 126 13.32 -5.83 -5.37
N LEU A 127 13.82 -7.07 -5.49
CA LEU A 127 13.03 -8.27 -5.21
C LEU A 127 12.59 -8.33 -3.75
N LEU A 128 13.47 -8.00 -2.80
CA LEU A 128 13.13 -7.91 -1.39
C LEU A 128 11.99 -6.90 -1.16
N GLY A 129 12.06 -5.73 -1.81
CA GLY A 129 11.00 -4.71 -1.72
C GLY A 129 9.67 -5.15 -2.34
N VAL A 130 9.71 -5.95 -3.40
CA VAL A 130 8.49 -6.55 -3.97
C VAL A 130 7.88 -7.59 -3.03
N VAL A 131 8.69 -8.30 -2.26
CA VAL A 131 8.22 -9.34 -1.33
C VAL A 131 7.71 -8.73 -0.03
N GLU A 132 8.52 -7.88 0.62
CA GLU A 132 8.19 -7.31 1.92
C GLU A 132 8.77 -5.89 2.04
N ILE A 133 7.93 -4.95 2.43
CA ILE A 133 8.22 -3.52 2.39
C ILE A 133 9.39 -3.11 3.30
N THR A 134 9.46 -3.60 4.54
CA THR A 134 10.45 -3.14 5.52
C THR A 134 11.85 -3.64 5.18
N THR A 135 11.97 -4.91 4.84
CA THR A 135 13.22 -5.52 4.36
C THR A 135 13.66 -4.89 3.04
N GLY A 136 12.70 -4.59 2.16
CA GLY A 136 12.97 -3.93 0.88
C GLY A 136 13.52 -2.51 1.06
N ILE A 137 12.93 -1.72 1.94
CA ILE A 137 13.42 -0.37 2.26
C ILE A 137 14.87 -0.45 2.77
N GLN A 138 15.15 -1.33 3.73
CA GLN A 138 16.52 -1.53 4.23
C GLN A 138 17.49 -1.92 3.11
N ALA A 139 17.13 -2.91 2.30
CA ALA A 139 18.00 -3.35 1.21
C ALA A 139 18.26 -2.25 0.19
N VAL A 140 17.25 -1.45 -0.17
CA VAL A 140 17.38 -0.32 -1.10
C VAL A 140 18.27 0.77 -0.50
N THR A 141 18.08 1.12 0.77
CA THR A 141 18.86 2.17 1.43
C THR A 141 20.32 1.81 1.60
N HIS A 142 20.66 0.52 1.67
CA HIS A 142 22.04 0.04 1.70
C HIS A 142 22.68 -0.12 0.29
N THR A 143 21.87 -0.19 -0.78
CA THR A 143 22.36 -0.54 -2.13
C THR A 143 22.36 0.64 -3.10
N PHE A 144 21.43 1.57 -2.92
CA PHE A 144 21.30 2.76 -3.75
C PHE A 144 21.69 4.00 -2.93
N PHE A 145 22.28 5.01 -3.57
CA PHE A 145 22.78 6.21 -2.90
C PHE A 145 22.27 7.49 -3.58
N GLY A 146 22.19 8.57 -2.82
CA GLY A 146 21.72 9.85 -3.32
C GLY A 146 20.31 9.75 -3.90
N LEU A 147 20.00 10.60 -4.87
CA LEU A 147 18.68 10.65 -5.51
C LEU A 147 18.26 9.35 -6.21
N SER A 148 19.21 8.49 -6.62
CA SER A 148 18.88 7.20 -7.24
C SER A 148 18.14 6.24 -6.31
N GLN A 149 18.25 6.44 -5.01
CA GLN A 149 17.54 5.68 -3.98
C GLN A 149 16.03 5.98 -3.98
N GLY A 150 15.64 7.19 -4.33
CA GLY A 150 14.26 7.65 -4.21
C GLY A 150 13.27 6.92 -5.13
N LEU A 151 13.70 6.55 -6.35
CA LEU A 151 12.84 5.84 -7.30
C LEU A 151 12.36 4.48 -6.76
N PRO A 152 13.27 3.55 -6.40
CA PRO A 152 12.84 2.28 -5.85
C PRO A 152 12.09 2.44 -4.52
N LEU A 153 12.45 3.41 -3.67
CA LEU A 153 11.73 3.69 -2.43
C LEU A 153 10.29 4.10 -2.70
N CYS A 154 10.04 5.04 -3.62
CA CYS A 154 8.69 5.46 -3.98
C CYS A 154 7.84 4.27 -4.45
N PHE A 155 8.38 3.41 -5.32
CA PHE A 155 7.66 2.25 -5.82
C PHE A 155 7.35 1.24 -4.72
N ILE A 156 8.38 0.81 -3.96
CA ILE A 156 8.26 -0.23 -2.92
C ILE A 156 7.28 0.21 -1.83
N VAL A 157 7.39 1.45 -1.39
CA VAL A 157 6.55 2.00 -0.32
C VAL A 157 5.08 2.09 -0.76
N VAL A 158 4.82 2.52 -1.99
CA VAL A 158 3.46 2.61 -2.52
C VAL A 158 2.88 1.22 -2.79
N PHE A 159 3.66 0.33 -3.39
CA PHE A 159 3.23 -1.04 -3.70
C PHE A 159 2.93 -1.83 -2.42
N GLY A 160 3.74 -1.67 -1.37
CA GLY A 160 3.54 -2.31 -0.06
C GLY A 160 3.95 -3.78 -0.01
N GLY A 161 4.57 -4.30 -1.06
CA GLY A 161 5.02 -5.68 -1.17
C GLY A 161 3.89 -6.71 -1.36
N ILE A 162 4.26 -7.92 -1.75
CA ILE A 162 3.34 -9.07 -1.83
C ILE A 162 2.75 -9.37 -0.45
N CYS A 163 3.53 -9.18 0.61
CA CYS A 163 3.06 -9.29 2.00
C CYS A 163 1.83 -8.41 2.24
N GLY A 164 1.86 -7.14 1.86
CA GLY A 164 0.71 -6.21 1.96
C GLY A 164 -0.50 -6.64 1.11
N LEU A 165 -0.25 -7.26 -0.05
CA LEU A 165 -1.34 -7.80 -0.87
C LEU A 165 -2.06 -8.98 -0.18
N PHE A 166 -1.31 -9.88 0.47
CA PHE A 166 -1.90 -10.99 1.25
C PHE A 166 -2.66 -10.49 2.47
N GLN A 167 -2.13 -9.49 3.18
CA GLN A 167 -2.84 -8.81 4.26
C GLN A 167 -4.16 -8.21 3.76
N THR A 168 -4.13 -7.49 2.64
CA THR A 168 -5.34 -6.92 2.03
C THR A 168 -6.33 -8.02 1.62
N LYS A 169 -5.84 -9.10 1.00
CA LYS A 169 -6.67 -10.24 0.61
C LYS A 169 -7.40 -10.86 1.81
N SER A 170 -6.75 -10.99 2.96
CA SER A 170 -7.35 -11.58 4.16
C SER A 170 -8.53 -10.76 4.70
N VAL A 171 -8.49 -9.44 4.52
CA VAL A 171 -9.56 -8.51 4.93
C VAL A 171 -10.66 -8.38 3.87
N LEU A 172 -10.37 -8.76 2.62
CA LEU A 172 -11.33 -8.71 1.51
C LEU A 172 -12.13 -10.01 1.32
N ALA A 173 -11.85 -11.07 2.08
CA ALA A 173 -12.35 -12.43 1.84
C ALA A 173 -13.89 -12.51 1.71
N ASP A 174 -14.63 -11.72 2.47
CA ASP A 174 -16.09 -11.72 2.50
C ASP A 174 -16.73 -10.68 1.55
N SER A 175 -15.91 -9.95 0.80
CA SER A 175 -16.39 -8.94 -0.12
C SER A 175 -16.26 -9.38 -1.59
N ARG A 176 -17.16 -8.88 -2.44
CA ARG A 176 -17.09 -9.07 -3.90
C ARG A 176 -16.03 -8.16 -4.56
N LEU A 177 -15.04 -7.67 -3.78
CA LEU A 177 -13.99 -6.79 -4.27
C LEU A 177 -12.84 -7.61 -4.86
N SER A 178 -12.36 -7.17 -6.02
CA SER A 178 -11.29 -7.88 -6.74
C SER A 178 -9.91 -7.40 -6.30
N LEU A 179 -9.09 -8.33 -5.79
CA LEU A 179 -7.68 -8.07 -5.48
C LEU A 179 -6.88 -7.65 -6.72
N ILE A 180 -7.21 -8.18 -7.91
CA ILE A 180 -6.49 -7.84 -9.16
C ILE A 180 -6.64 -6.36 -9.48
N HIS A 181 -7.86 -5.80 -9.36
CA HIS A 181 -8.06 -4.36 -9.55
C HIS A 181 -7.27 -3.53 -8.54
N TYR A 182 -7.21 -3.97 -7.29
CA TYR A 182 -6.39 -3.31 -6.27
C TYR A 182 -4.90 -3.30 -6.64
N VAL A 183 -4.35 -4.45 -7.09
CA VAL A 183 -2.96 -4.55 -7.53
C VAL A 183 -2.67 -3.61 -8.70
N LEU A 184 -3.56 -3.57 -9.70
CA LEU A 184 -3.40 -2.67 -10.86
C LEU A 184 -3.35 -1.19 -10.43
N TRP A 185 -4.22 -0.78 -9.50
CA TRP A 185 -4.19 0.59 -8.96
C TRP A 185 -2.91 0.87 -8.16
N LYS A 186 -2.42 -0.10 -7.40
CA LYS A 186 -1.13 0.02 -6.68
C LYS A 186 0.05 0.15 -7.62
N LEU A 187 0.09 -0.63 -8.70
CA LEU A 187 1.13 -0.50 -9.73
C LEU A 187 1.08 0.85 -10.42
N LEU A 188 -0.11 1.29 -10.84
CA LEU A 188 -0.28 2.60 -11.46
C LEU A 188 0.17 3.73 -10.52
N HIS A 189 -0.25 3.67 -9.25
CA HIS A 189 0.14 4.65 -8.24
C HIS A 189 1.66 4.64 -8.03
N GLY A 190 2.30 3.47 -7.95
CA GLY A 190 3.75 3.35 -7.81
C GLY A 190 4.51 3.98 -8.99
N LEU A 191 4.06 3.74 -10.23
CA LEU A 191 4.63 4.35 -11.42
C LEU A 191 4.46 5.88 -11.43
N MET A 192 3.29 6.37 -11.06
CA MET A 192 3.02 7.80 -10.93
C MET A 192 3.88 8.43 -9.83
N SER A 193 4.08 7.75 -8.71
CA SER A 193 4.94 8.20 -7.62
C SER A 193 6.40 8.32 -8.07
N MET A 194 6.91 7.36 -8.82
CA MET A 194 8.25 7.44 -9.44
C MET A 194 8.37 8.62 -10.41
N ALA A 195 7.35 8.83 -11.26
CA ALA A 195 7.33 9.94 -12.21
C ALA A 195 7.34 11.31 -11.50
N VAL A 196 6.51 11.48 -10.47
CA VAL A 196 6.48 12.70 -9.66
C VAL A 196 7.81 12.92 -8.94
N PHE A 197 8.38 11.87 -8.35
CA PHE A 197 9.70 11.96 -7.72
C PHE A 197 10.77 12.44 -8.70
N THR A 198 10.84 11.85 -9.90
CA THR A 198 11.81 12.23 -10.93
C THR A 198 11.65 13.70 -11.33
N LEU A 199 10.40 14.11 -11.54
CA LEU A 199 10.09 15.47 -11.93
C LEU A 199 10.47 16.49 -10.84
N LEU A 200 10.11 16.23 -9.60
CA LEU A 200 10.44 17.12 -8.49
C LEU A 200 11.94 17.13 -8.18
N ALA A 201 12.61 15.98 -8.26
CA ALA A 201 14.05 15.88 -8.06
C ALA A 201 14.83 16.66 -9.12
N PHE A 202 14.33 16.71 -10.37
CA PHE A 202 14.93 17.52 -11.45
C PHE A 202 14.89 19.03 -11.14
N PHE A 203 13.84 19.51 -10.48
CA PHE A 203 13.73 20.94 -10.09
C PHE A 203 14.51 21.30 -8.82
N LEU A 204 15.00 20.30 -8.07
CA LEU A 204 15.80 20.52 -6.85
C LEU A 204 17.30 20.48 -7.12
N GLN A 205 17.73 20.08 -8.32
CA GLN A 205 19.12 20.13 -8.78
C GLN A 205 19.44 21.48 -9.45
#